data_5a4b0706c5024ba694fbe992b3b0def1
#
_entry.id   5a4b0706c5024ba694fbe992b3b0def1
#
_cell.length_a   1.000
_cell.length_b   1.000
_cell.length_c   1.000
_cell.angle_alpha   90.00
_cell.angle_beta   90.00
_cell.angle_gamma   90.00
#
_symmetry.space_group_name_H-M   'P 1'
#
loop_
_entity.id
_entity.type
_entity.pdbx_description
1 polymer ?
#
loop_
_entity_poly.entity_id
_entity_poly.type
_entity_poly.pdbx_seq_one_letter_code
_entity_poly.pdbx_strand_id
1 'polypeptide(L)'
;RTEGAHAGYRIADRTFELPEVKLLVDLVQSSKFITTKKSRQLIGKLEQLVSKNDAKKLQRQVVVADRNKTSNEKIYYSVDVIHSAIAENRQTRFHNFDGNVRKEMQLRKNGRFYQVSPWLLTWDDENYYLVAYDADAGKMKHYRVDKMLDLSAVDQARRGQTDYEQMDIASYSRKNFGMFAGEETTVQLLCDTSMTGVIIDRFGASVAMRPYDETHILARAQVAVSPQFFGWLAGLSTHIRVISPDSVVNEY
;
A
#
# COMPACT_ATOMS: atom_id res chain seq x y z
N ARG A 1 15.25 -60.58 19.61
CA ARG A 1 14.88 -59.23 20.11
C ARG A 1 14.82 -58.32 18.89
N THR A 2 13.63 -58.08 18.38
CA THR A 2 13.34 -57.13 17.30
C THR A 2 13.15 -55.75 17.90
N GLU A 3 14.00 -54.80 17.55
CA GLU A 3 13.86 -53.41 17.91
C GLU A 3 12.57 -52.84 17.28
N GLY A 4 11.68 -52.32 18.11
CA GLY A 4 10.41 -51.75 17.67
C GLY A 4 10.62 -50.48 16.83
N ALA A 5 10.18 -50.54 15.60
CA ALA A 5 10.07 -49.36 14.77
C ALA A 5 9.10 -48.36 15.41
N HIS A 6 9.56 -47.17 15.75
CA HIS A 6 8.69 -46.06 16.16
C HIS A 6 7.74 -45.71 15.02
N ALA A 7 6.50 -46.17 15.11
CA ALA A 7 5.43 -45.79 14.19
C ALA A 7 5.15 -44.30 14.40
N GLY A 8 5.73 -43.47 13.56
CA GLY A 8 5.41 -42.02 13.52
C GLY A 8 4.14 -41.81 12.73
N TYR A 9 3.13 -41.20 13.35
CA TYR A 9 1.95 -40.72 12.63
C TYR A 9 2.34 -39.51 11.78
N ARG A 10 2.16 -39.59 10.46
CA ARG A 10 2.32 -38.51 9.53
C ARG A 10 0.93 -38.01 9.12
N ILE A 11 0.65 -36.74 9.31
CA ILE A 11 -0.55 -36.11 8.72
C ILE A 11 -0.37 -36.13 7.20
N ALA A 12 -1.18 -36.91 6.49
CA ALA A 12 -1.03 -37.18 5.08
C ALA A 12 -1.46 -35.96 4.23
N ASP A 13 -2.32 -35.11 4.77
CA ASP A 13 -2.86 -33.96 4.06
C ASP A 13 -2.78 -32.71 4.97
N ARG A 14 -1.91 -31.77 4.59
CA ARG A 14 -1.79 -30.47 5.27
C ARG A 14 -2.35 -29.41 4.34
N THR A 15 -3.25 -28.58 4.86
CA THR A 15 -3.80 -27.42 4.12
C THR A 15 -2.70 -26.45 3.69
N PHE A 16 -1.63 -26.34 4.48
CA PHE A 16 -0.45 -25.52 4.18
C PHE A 16 0.84 -26.30 4.40
N GLU A 17 1.79 -26.11 3.52
CA GLU A 17 3.16 -26.56 3.71
C GLU A 17 3.94 -25.63 4.64
N LEU A 18 4.99 -26.13 5.28
CA LEU A 18 5.82 -25.33 6.20
C LEU A 18 6.42 -24.08 5.55
N PRO A 19 6.92 -24.09 4.30
CA PRO A 19 7.39 -22.88 3.61
C PRO A 19 6.31 -21.82 3.42
N GLU A 20 5.06 -22.24 3.14
CA GLU A 20 3.93 -21.34 2.97
C GLU A 20 3.57 -20.62 4.27
N VAL A 21 3.52 -21.40 5.39
CA VAL A 21 3.28 -20.81 6.72
C VAL A 21 4.41 -19.86 7.13
N LYS A 22 5.67 -20.17 6.81
CA LYS A 22 6.81 -19.26 7.02
C LYS A 22 6.59 -17.94 6.29
N LEU A 23 6.26 -17.99 4.99
CA LEU A 23 5.98 -16.80 4.19
C LEU A 23 4.84 -15.95 4.77
N LEU A 24 3.75 -16.59 5.22
CA LEU A 24 2.63 -15.88 5.86
C LEU A 24 3.04 -15.20 7.17
N VAL A 25 3.87 -15.87 8.00
CA VAL A 25 4.42 -15.28 9.22
C VAL A 25 5.30 -14.08 8.92
N ASP A 26 6.18 -14.17 7.92
CA ASP A 26 7.07 -13.09 7.51
C ASP A 26 6.27 -11.89 6.99
N LEU A 27 5.22 -12.11 6.18
CA LEU A 27 4.31 -11.06 5.70
C LEU A 27 3.60 -10.34 6.87
N VAL A 28 3.09 -11.10 7.85
CA VAL A 28 2.44 -10.50 9.04
C VAL A 28 3.45 -9.73 9.88
N GLN A 29 4.66 -10.25 10.04
CA GLN A 29 5.70 -9.63 10.84
C GLN A 29 6.22 -8.34 10.20
N SER A 30 6.42 -8.34 8.89
CA SER A 30 6.94 -7.19 8.12
C SER A 30 5.90 -6.09 7.91
N SER A 31 4.60 -6.40 7.98
CA SER A 31 3.53 -5.44 7.69
C SER A 31 3.52 -4.25 8.66
N LYS A 32 3.60 -3.03 8.14
CA LYS A 32 3.42 -1.77 8.90
C LYS A 32 1.96 -1.51 9.25
N PHE A 33 1.07 -2.06 8.43
CA PHE A 33 -0.38 -1.86 8.53
C PHE A 33 -1.01 -2.52 9.76
N ILE A 34 -0.42 -3.58 10.29
CA ILE A 34 -0.95 -4.36 11.42
C ILE A 34 -0.20 -3.94 12.70
N THR A 35 -0.92 -3.70 13.81
CA THR A 35 -0.30 -3.38 15.10
C THR A 35 0.58 -4.53 15.59
N THR A 36 1.56 -4.22 16.45
CA THR A 36 2.42 -5.24 17.06
C THR A 36 1.62 -6.30 17.81
N LYS A 37 0.58 -5.88 18.55
CA LYS A 37 -0.31 -6.77 19.28
C LYS A 37 -1.05 -7.72 18.34
N LYS A 38 -1.65 -7.19 17.27
CA LYS A 38 -2.38 -7.99 16.28
C LYS A 38 -1.48 -8.91 15.49
N SER A 39 -0.26 -8.48 15.14
CA SER A 39 0.74 -9.35 14.51
C SER A 39 1.05 -10.59 15.36
N ARG A 40 1.29 -10.41 16.67
CA ARG A 40 1.53 -11.54 17.58
C ARG A 40 0.34 -12.51 17.64
N GLN A 41 -0.89 -11.97 17.68
CA GLN A 41 -2.10 -12.81 17.68
C GLN A 41 -2.26 -13.61 16.38
N LEU A 42 -2.00 -12.99 15.21
CA LEU A 42 -2.09 -13.66 13.91
C LEU A 42 -0.99 -14.72 13.77
N ILE A 43 0.24 -14.40 14.14
CA ILE A 43 1.36 -15.36 14.12
C ILE A 43 1.02 -16.57 15.00
N GLY A 44 0.52 -16.37 16.24
CA GLY A 44 0.10 -17.47 17.10
C GLY A 44 -1.01 -18.35 16.51
N LYS A 45 -1.88 -17.79 15.65
CA LYS A 45 -2.87 -18.60 14.89
C LYS A 45 -2.22 -19.36 13.74
N LEU A 46 -1.28 -18.75 13.02
CA LEU A 46 -0.54 -19.40 11.93
C LEU A 46 0.32 -20.55 12.45
N GLU A 47 0.91 -20.41 13.64
CA GLU A 47 1.69 -21.46 14.31
C GLU A 47 0.87 -22.74 14.58
N GLN A 48 -0.45 -22.61 14.75
CA GLN A 48 -1.34 -23.75 14.95
C GLN A 48 -1.58 -24.58 13.66
N LEU A 49 -1.23 -24.04 12.50
CA LEU A 49 -1.35 -24.74 11.21
C LEU A 49 -0.22 -25.74 10.95
N VAL A 50 0.82 -25.72 11.79
CA VAL A 50 1.99 -26.60 11.66
C VAL A 50 2.22 -27.44 12.92
N SER A 51 3.14 -28.40 12.86
CA SER A 51 3.51 -29.19 14.04
C SER A 51 4.15 -28.33 15.13
N LYS A 52 4.05 -28.74 16.40
CA LYS A 52 4.71 -28.05 17.52
C LYS A 52 6.23 -27.87 17.32
N ASN A 53 6.88 -28.83 16.66
CA ASN A 53 8.31 -28.75 16.35
C ASN A 53 8.60 -27.73 15.25
N ASP A 54 7.74 -27.63 14.25
CA ASP A 54 7.87 -26.66 13.16
C ASP A 54 7.51 -25.25 13.61
N ALA A 55 6.50 -25.10 14.49
CA ALA A 55 6.14 -23.81 15.08
C ALA A 55 7.32 -23.13 15.81
N LYS A 56 8.17 -23.90 16.49
CA LYS A 56 9.40 -23.37 17.12
C LYS A 56 10.41 -22.82 16.12
N LYS A 57 10.38 -23.26 14.86
CA LYS A 57 11.26 -22.80 13.78
C LYS A 57 10.72 -21.52 13.10
N LEU A 58 9.42 -21.21 13.27
CA LEU A 58 8.81 -20.03 12.64
C LEU A 58 9.23 -18.71 13.30
N GLN A 59 9.57 -18.71 14.58
CA GLN A 59 9.76 -17.49 15.38
C GLN A 59 11.11 -16.79 15.22
N ARG A 60 12.08 -17.28 14.43
CA ARG A 60 13.47 -16.83 14.53
C ARG A 60 14.15 -16.41 13.22
N GLN A 61 13.49 -16.40 12.08
CA GLN A 61 14.20 -16.30 10.80
C GLN A 61 14.17 -14.92 10.14
N VAL A 62 13.17 -14.09 10.40
CA VAL A 62 13.13 -12.73 9.86
C VAL A 62 13.14 -11.72 10.99
N VAL A 63 14.24 -11.01 11.16
CA VAL A 63 14.33 -9.85 12.04
C VAL A 63 13.90 -8.65 11.23
N VAL A 64 12.69 -8.17 11.43
CA VAL A 64 12.25 -6.89 10.89
C VAL A 64 12.74 -5.81 11.85
N ALA A 65 13.90 -5.24 11.56
CA ALA A 65 14.45 -4.16 12.37
C ALA A 65 13.55 -2.93 12.28
N ASP A 66 13.17 -2.41 13.44
CA ASP A 66 12.61 -1.06 13.70
C ASP A 66 11.50 -0.57 12.76
N ARG A 67 10.57 -1.44 12.36
CA ARG A 67 9.40 -1.01 11.60
C ARG A 67 8.35 -0.37 12.51
N ASN A 68 8.10 0.91 12.29
CA ASN A 68 6.99 1.63 12.92
C ASN A 68 5.64 1.05 12.44
N LYS A 69 5.08 0.16 13.25
CA LYS A 69 3.72 -0.38 13.00
C LYS A 69 2.67 0.67 13.40
N THR A 70 1.50 0.61 12.74
CA THR A 70 0.37 1.44 13.15
C THR A 70 -0.02 1.20 14.61
N SER A 71 -0.51 2.24 15.27
CA SER A 71 -1.12 2.15 16.60
C SER A 71 -2.64 1.92 16.55
N ASN A 72 -3.25 1.95 15.36
CA ASN A 72 -4.70 1.81 15.19
C ASN A 72 -5.12 0.33 15.28
N GLU A 73 -5.55 -0.11 16.44
CA GLU A 73 -6.02 -1.48 16.70
C GLU A 73 -7.30 -1.86 15.92
N LYS A 74 -8.06 -0.89 15.42
CA LYS A 74 -9.32 -1.12 14.70
C LYS A 74 -9.15 -1.21 13.18
N ILE A 75 -7.93 -1.05 12.68
CA ILE A 75 -7.67 -0.87 11.25
C ILE A 75 -8.21 -2.01 10.37
N TYR A 76 -8.13 -3.26 10.81
CA TYR A 76 -8.64 -4.39 10.03
C TYR A 76 -10.18 -4.43 9.98
N TYR A 77 -10.86 -3.91 11.02
CA TYR A 77 -12.31 -3.70 10.98
C TYR A 77 -12.67 -2.57 10.02
N SER A 78 -11.82 -1.53 9.94
CA SER A 78 -12.03 -0.45 8.96
C SER A 78 -11.99 -0.97 7.53
N VAL A 79 -11.07 -1.88 7.21
CA VAL A 79 -11.02 -2.54 5.89
C VAL A 79 -12.31 -3.31 5.61
N ASP A 80 -12.79 -4.09 6.58
CA ASP A 80 -14.02 -4.88 6.46
C ASP A 80 -15.26 -4.00 6.25
N VAL A 81 -15.40 -2.91 7.02
CA VAL A 81 -16.46 -1.92 6.85
C VAL A 81 -16.45 -1.29 5.45
N ILE A 82 -15.26 -0.97 4.92
CA ILE A 82 -15.13 -0.39 3.57
C ILE A 82 -15.57 -1.42 2.52
N HIS A 83 -15.11 -2.68 2.61
CA HIS A 83 -15.53 -3.73 1.68
C HIS A 83 -17.04 -3.93 1.68
N SER A 84 -17.66 -4.00 2.87
CA SER A 84 -19.09 -4.13 3.01
C SER A 84 -19.83 -2.92 2.41
N ALA A 85 -19.37 -1.71 2.67
CA ALA A 85 -19.97 -0.49 2.12
C ALA A 85 -19.87 -0.43 0.58
N ILE A 86 -18.76 -0.90 0.00
CA ILE A 86 -18.60 -1.03 -1.46
C ILE A 86 -19.61 -2.05 -2.01
N ALA A 87 -19.70 -3.23 -1.40
CA ALA A 87 -20.58 -4.30 -1.84
C ALA A 87 -22.08 -3.91 -1.75
N GLU A 88 -22.45 -3.18 -0.70
CA GLU A 88 -23.81 -2.73 -0.42
C GLU A 88 -24.19 -1.40 -1.08
N ASN A 89 -23.31 -0.83 -1.91
CA ASN A 89 -23.49 0.48 -2.55
C ASN A 89 -23.77 1.62 -1.57
N ARG A 90 -23.08 1.66 -0.44
CA ARG A 90 -23.27 2.63 0.66
C ARG A 90 -22.10 3.58 0.79
N GLN A 91 -22.38 4.80 1.26
CA GLN A 91 -21.34 5.75 1.66
C GLN A 91 -20.73 5.35 3.00
N THR A 92 -19.55 5.92 3.28
CA THR A 92 -18.87 5.78 4.57
C THR A 92 -18.61 7.14 5.19
N ARG A 93 -18.57 7.18 6.53
CA ARG A 93 -18.13 8.36 7.28
C ARG A 93 -17.04 7.99 8.27
N PHE A 94 -16.10 8.89 8.50
CA PHE A 94 -14.98 8.71 9.43
C PHE A 94 -14.38 10.06 9.84
N HIS A 95 -13.65 10.08 10.95
CA HIS A 95 -12.72 11.15 11.27
C HIS A 95 -11.37 10.83 10.66
N ASN A 96 -10.69 11.82 10.09
CA ASN A 96 -9.32 11.68 9.60
C ASN A 96 -8.36 12.42 10.54
N PHE A 97 -7.20 11.86 10.84
CA PHE A 97 -6.22 12.45 11.73
C PHE A 97 -4.81 12.46 11.15
N ASP A 98 -3.99 13.38 11.65
CA ASP A 98 -2.55 13.42 11.46
C ASP A 98 -1.83 13.41 12.81
N GLY A 99 -0.52 13.18 12.78
CA GLY A 99 0.33 13.40 13.94
C GLY A 99 0.84 14.85 13.99
N ASN A 100 0.80 15.47 15.16
CA ASN A 100 1.45 16.76 15.37
C ASN A 100 2.93 16.58 15.77
N VAL A 101 3.67 17.67 15.93
CA VAL A 101 5.09 17.67 16.33
C VAL A 101 5.34 17.03 17.70
N ARG A 102 4.33 16.93 18.54
CA ARG A 102 4.38 16.25 19.84
C ARG A 102 4.05 14.76 19.73
N LYS A 103 3.84 14.24 18.51
CA LYS A 103 3.41 12.86 18.23
C LYS A 103 2.00 12.55 18.75
N GLU A 104 1.20 13.56 18.99
CA GLU A 104 -0.20 13.43 19.41
C GLU A 104 -1.11 13.39 18.18
N MET A 105 -2.22 12.66 18.30
CA MET A 105 -3.22 12.58 17.24
C MET A 105 -3.99 13.91 17.16
N GLN A 106 -4.05 14.49 15.97
CA GLN A 106 -4.81 15.70 15.69
C GLN A 106 -5.84 15.45 14.59
N LEU A 107 -7.12 15.63 14.92
CA LEU A 107 -8.20 15.47 13.95
C LEU A 107 -8.15 16.57 12.90
N ARG A 108 -8.28 16.18 11.64
CA ARG A 108 -8.44 17.10 10.50
C ARG A 108 -9.83 17.73 10.48
N LYS A 109 -10.03 18.79 9.74
CA LYS A 109 -11.31 19.53 9.59
C LYS A 109 -11.94 19.88 10.94
N ASN A 110 -11.14 20.20 11.96
CA ASN A 110 -11.62 20.51 13.33
C ASN A 110 -12.54 19.40 13.89
N GLY A 111 -12.21 18.14 13.62
CA GLY A 111 -12.98 16.99 14.09
C GLY A 111 -14.29 16.73 13.35
N ARG A 112 -14.55 17.37 12.22
CA ARG A 112 -15.73 17.04 11.39
C ARG A 112 -15.56 15.70 10.73
N PHE A 113 -16.66 14.98 10.56
CA PHE A 113 -16.68 13.75 9.75
C PHE A 113 -16.41 14.05 8.28
N TYR A 114 -15.61 13.20 7.68
CA TYR A 114 -15.58 13.01 6.23
C TYR A 114 -16.69 12.04 5.87
N GLN A 115 -17.53 12.37 4.91
CA GLN A 115 -18.51 11.47 4.33
C GLN A 115 -18.21 11.33 2.86
N VAL A 116 -17.92 10.11 2.41
CA VAL A 116 -17.44 9.83 1.07
C VAL A 116 -18.08 8.57 0.51
N SER A 117 -18.06 8.45 -0.81
CA SER A 117 -18.52 7.27 -1.54
C SER A 117 -17.33 6.35 -1.84
N PRO A 118 -17.15 5.22 -1.14
CA PRO A 118 -16.01 4.31 -1.32
C PRO A 118 -16.13 3.57 -2.65
N TRP A 119 -15.07 3.54 -3.45
CA TRP A 119 -15.05 2.86 -4.74
C TRP A 119 -14.03 1.73 -4.82
N LEU A 120 -12.84 1.94 -4.26
CA LEU A 120 -11.74 0.98 -4.35
C LEU A 120 -10.89 1.05 -3.09
N LEU A 121 -10.44 -0.11 -2.60
CA LEU A 121 -9.29 -0.23 -1.71
C LEU A 121 -8.07 -0.59 -2.54
N THR A 122 -7.02 0.19 -2.43
CA THR A 122 -5.72 -0.10 -3.05
C THR A 122 -4.63 -0.21 -2.00
N TRP A 123 -3.58 -0.94 -2.33
CA TRP A 123 -2.41 -1.14 -1.49
C TRP A 123 -1.23 -0.42 -2.10
N ASP A 124 -0.61 0.51 -1.37
CA ASP A 124 0.58 1.23 -1.80
C ASP A 124 1.48 1.55 -0.59
N ASP A 125 2.80 1.40 -0.76
CA ASP A 125 3.81 1.59 0.29
C ASP A 125 3.39 1.00 1.65
N GLU A 126 2.96 -0.27 1.62
CA GLU A 126 2.55 -1.05 2.80
C GLU A 126 1.35 -0.47 3.58
N ASN A 127 0.52 0.37 2.93
CA ASN A 127 -0.70 0.90 3.52
C ASN A 127 -1.91 0.67 2.62
N TYR A 128 -3.08 0.51 3.25
CA TYR A 128 -4.34 0.58 2.52
C TYR A 128 -4.76 2.04 2.31
N TYR A 129 -5.16 2.31 1.09
CA TYR A 129 -5.78 3.57 0.70
C TYR A 129 -7.20 3.31 0.19
N LEU A 130 -8.13 4.07 0.73
CA LEU A 130 -9.48 4.15 0.19
C LEU A 130 -9.50 5.19 -0.93
N VAL A 131 -9.82 4.77 -2.15
CA VAL A 131 -10.18 5.67 -3.25
C VAL A 131 -11.68 5.89 -3.19
N ALA A 132 -12.10 7.13 -3.00
CA ALA A 132 -13.50 7.49 -2.80
C ALA A 132 -13.85 8.83 -3.45
N TYR A 133 -15.10 8.96 -3.87
CA TYR A 133 -15.63 10.23 -4.34
C TYR A 133 -16.02 11.11 -3.14
N ASP A 134 -15.40 12.28 -3.07
CA ASP A 134 -15.68 13.32 -2.07
C ASP A 134 -16.65 14.33 -2.70
N ALA A 135 -17.93 14.28 -2.29
CA ALA A 135 -18.96 15.14 -2.86
C ALA A 135 -18.75 16.63 -2.54
N ASP A 136 -18.13 16.96 -1.39
CA ASP A 136 -17.79 18.35 -1.04
C ASP A 136 -16.73 18.95 -1.98
N ALA A 137 -15.83 18.09 -2.48
CA ALA A 137 -14.78 18.50 -3.40
C ALA A 137 -15.13 18.24 -4.87
N GLY A 138 -16.21 17.50 -5.17
CA GLY A 138 -16.65 17.14 -6.51
C GLY A 138 -15.64 16.28 -7.28
N LYS A 139 -14.82 15.45 -6.61
CA LYS A 139 -13.77 14.64 -7.25
C LYS A 139 -13.40 13.39 -6.47
N MET A 140 -12.72 12.48 -7.16
CA MET A 140 -12.07 11.33 -6.53
C MET A 140 -10.91 11.78 -5.65
N LYS A 141 -10.80 11.19 -4.47
CA LYS A 141 -9.72 11.38 -3.51
C LYS A 141 -9.30 10.04 -2.92
N HIS A 142 -8.12 10.02 -2.35
CA HIS A 142 -7.63 8.85 -1.61
C HIS A 142 -7.35 9.21 -0.15
N TYR A 143 -7.60 8.24 0.71
CA TYR A 143 -7.49 8.39 2.15
C TYR A 143 -6.77 7.18 2.73
N ARG A 144 -5.76 7.41 3.57
CA ARG A 144 -5.09 6.34 4.30
C ARG A 144 -6.03 5.73 5.32
N VAL A 145 -6.25 4.42 5.26
CA VAL A 145 -7.19 3.71 6.13
C VAL A 145 -6.69 3.68 7.58
N ASP A 146 -5.38 3.63 7.80
CA ASP A 146 -4.77 3.69 9.15
C ASP A 146 -4.97 5.05 9.85
N LYS A 147 -5.31 6.11 9.08
CA LYS A 147 -5.62 7.46 9.57
C LYS A 147 -7.10 7.71 9.77
N MET A 148 -7.94 6.67 9.68
CA MET A 148 -9.37 6.78 9.91
C MET A 148 -9.74 6.35 11.31
N LEU A 149 -10.63 7.12 11.95
CA LEU A 149 -11.25 6.79 13.22
C LEU A 149 -12.78 6.79 13.06
N ASP A 150 -13.44 5.95 13.86
CA ASP A 150 -14.89 5.83 13.94
C ASP A 150 -15.56 5.65 12.57
N LEU A 151 -14.89 4.85 11.72
CA LEU A 151 -15.38 4.52 10.39
C LEU A 151 -16.67 3.70 10.50
N SER A 152 -17.69 4.13 9.78
CA SER A 152 -18.97 3.43 9.67
C SER A 152 -19.60 3.62 8.30
N ALA A 153 -20.37 2.63 7.85
CA ALA A 153 -21.23 2.79 6.69
C ALA A 153 -22.42 3.70 7.01
N VAL A 154 -22.86 4.47 6.02
CA VAL A 154 -24.01 5.37 6.09
C VAL A 154 -25.06 4.88 5.13
N ASP A 155 -26.33 4.94 5.52
CA ASP A 155 -27.47 4.50 4.70
C ASP A 155 -27.80 5.53 3.60
N GLN A 156 -26.82 5.73 2.71
CA GLN A 156 -26.91 6.60 1.54
C GLN A 156 -26.16 5.93 0.40
N ALA A 157 -26.75 5.94 -0.81
CA ALA A 157 -26.14 5.40 -2.00
C ALA A 157 -24.84 6.16 -2.37
N ARG A 158 -23.87 5.45 -2.92
CA ARG A 158 -22.63 6.04 -3.43
C ARG A 158 -22.90 7.01 -4.57
N ARG A 159 -22.02 7.99 -4.72
CA ARG A 159 -21.96 8.96 -5.83
C ARG A 159 -20.62 8.86 -6.54
N GLY A 160 -20.50 9.49 -7.71
CA GLY A 160 -19.24 9.58 -8.44
C GLY A 160 -18.92 8.30 -9.23
N GLN A 161 -19.95 7.56 -9.67
CA GLN A 161 -19.76 6.36 -10.50
C GLN A 161 -19.06 6.71 -11.82
N THR A 162 -19.51 7.75 -12.49
CA THR A 162 -18.91 8.20 -13.76
C THR A 162 -17.43 8.58 -13.60
N ASP A 163 -17.09 9.28 -12.49
CA ASP A 163 -15.70 9.65 -12.19
C ASP A 163 -14.84 8.39 -11.97
N TYR A 164 -15.38 7.38 -11.28
CA TYR A 164 -14.68 6.12 -11.04
C TYR A 164 -14.50 5.30 -12.31
N GLU A 165 -15.53 5.19 -13.16
CA GLU A 165 -15.49 4.45 -14.43
C GLU A 165 -14.50 5.06 -15.44
N GLN A 166 -14.27 6.37 -15.37
CA GLN A 166 -13.29 7.07 -16.18
C GLN A 166 -11.86 6.93 -15.66
N MET A 167 -11.66 6.43 -14.43
CA MET A 167 -10.33 6.22 -13.88
C MET A 167 -9.66 4.99 -14.51
N ASP A 168 -8.45 5.17 -15.01
CA ASP A 168 -7.55 4.06 -15.32
C ASP A 168 -6.93 3.52 -14.03
N ILE A 169 -7.62 2.56 -13.39
CA ILE A 169 -7.22 1.96 -12.11
C ILE A 169 -5.82 1.32 -12.22
N ALA A 170 -5.50 0.71 -13.36
CA ALA A 170 -4.23 0.02 -13.55
C ALA A 170 -3.03 1.00 -13.57
N SER A 171 -3.22 2.20 -14.10
CA SER A 171 -2.19 3.24 -14.11
C SER A 171 -2.21 4.12 -12.87
N TYR A 172 -3.31 4.15 -12.12
CA TYR A 172 -3.50 5.05 -10.97
C TYR A 172 -2.41 4.91 -9.91
N SER A 173 -2.10 3.69 -9.48
CA SER A 173 -1.03 3.44 -8.49
C SER A 173 0.36 3.75 -9.03
N ARG A 174 0.59 3.55 -10.34
CA ARG A 174 1.88 3.81 -10.98
C ARG A 174 2.18 5.29 -11.13
N LYS A 175 1.16 6.09 -11.43
CA LYS A 175 1.27 7.54 -11.60
C LYS A 175 1.44 8.27 -10.26
N ASN A 176 0.80 7.78 -9.20
CA ASN A 176 0.80 8.41 -7.90
C ASN A 176 1.94 7.88 -7.03
N PHE A 177 2.82 8.75 -6.60
CA PHE A 177 3.91 8.43 -5.68
C PHE A 177 3.41 8.53 -4.24
N GLY A 178 3.39 7.39 -3.51
CA GLY A 178 2.87 7.33 -2.14
C GLY A 178 1.42 7.82 -2.01
N MET A 179 0.62 7.69 -3.10
CA MET A 179 -0.77 8.17 -3.19
C MET A 179 -0.92 9.67 -2.93
N PHE A 180 0.11 10.47 -3.22
CA PHE A 180 0.00 11.93 -3.21
C PHE A 180 -0.63 12.42 -4.51
N ALA A 181 -1.66 13.24 -4.37
CA ALA A 181 -2.31 13.89 -5.49
C ALA A 181 -1.39 14.97 -6.09
N GLY A 182 -1.37 15.07 -7.40
CA GLY A 182 -0.68 16.09 -8.17
C GLY A 182 -1.31 16.24 -9.53
N GLU A 183 -0.85 17.23 -10.30
CA GLU A 183 -1.24 17.38 -11.69
C GLU A 183 -0.66 16.24 -12.52
N GLU A 184 -1.51 15.50 -13.23
CA GLU A 184 -1.06 14.43 -14.12
C GLU A 184 -0.35 15.01 -15.33
N THR A 185 0.92 14.71 -15.46
CA THR A 185 1.79 15.24 -16.51
C THR A 185 2.66 14.13 -17.09
N THR A 186 2.87 14.17 -18.40
CA THR A 186 3.85 13.30 -19.04
C THR A 186 5.23 13.93 -18.95
N VAL A 187 6.15 13.24 -18.25
CA VAL A 187 7.55 13.67 -18.11
C VAL A 187 8.49 12.87 -18.99
N GLN A 188 9.60 13.49 -19.37
CA GLN A 188 10.76 12.81 -19.93
C GLN A 188 11.88 12.80 -18.89
N LEU A 189 12.37 11.60 -18.63
CA LEU A 189 13.43 11.32 -17.68
C LEU A 189 14.67 10.89 -18.43
N LEU A 190 15.75 11.65 -18.30
CA LEU A 190 17.08 11.22 -18.72
C LEU A 190 17.73 10.43 -17.59
N CYS A 191 18.07 9.19 -17.84
CA CYS A 191 18.55 8.26 -16.83
C CYS A 191 19.82 7.56 -17.31
N ASP A 192 20.72 7.28 -16.37
CA ASP A 192 21.83 6.37 -16.66
C ASP A 192 21.28 4.99 -17.10
N THR A 193 21.96 4.32 -18.01
CA THR A 193 21.55 2.98 -18.49
C THR A 193 21.39 1.96 -17.35
N SER A 194 22.17 2.11 -16.28
CA SER A 194 22.07 1.29 -15.06
C SER A 194 20.74 1.43 -14.31
N MET A 195 19.99 2.51 -14.54
CA MET A 195 18.68 2.78 -13.93
C MET A 195 17.53 2.09 -14.67
N THR A 196 17.79 1.36 -15.76
CA THR A 196 16.73 0.70 -16.53
C THR A 196 15.81 -0.17 -15.67
N GLY A 197 16.38 -0.98 -14.77
CA GLY A 197 15.60 -1.81 -13.83
C GLY A 197 14.71 -0.96 -12.90
N VAL A 198 15.24 0.13 -12.36
CA VAL A 198 14.51 1.05 -11.47
C VAL A 198 13.31 1.69 -12.18
N ILE A 199 13.50 2.06 -13.47
CA ILE A 199 12.42 2.62 -14.29
C ILE A 199 11.33 1.57 -14.57
N ILE A 200 11.73 0.34 -14.92
CA ILE A 200 10.80 -0.77 -15.17
C ILE A 200 10.03 -1.11 -13.87
N ASP A 201 10.72 -1.23 -12.75
CA ASP A 201 10.10 -1.55 -11.47
C ASP A 201 9.07 -0.48 -11.07
N ARG A 202 9.36 0.80 -11.34
CA ARG A 202 8.47 1.90 -10.98
C ARG A 202 7.30 2.08 -11.92
N PHE A 203 7.55 2.07 -13.24
CA PHE A 203 6.54 2.44 -14.25
C PHE A 203 5.96 1.25 -15.01
N GLY A 204 6.50 0.04 -14.76
CA GLY A 204 6.10 -1.19 -15.43
C GLY A 204 6.88 -1.46 -16.73
N ALA A 205 6.85 -2.71 -17.19
CA ALA A 205 7.57 -3.15 -18.37
C ALA A 205 7.12 -2.47 -19.69
N SER A 206 5.95 -1.86 -19.71
CA SER A 206 5.40 -1.16 -20.88
C SER A 206 5.83 0.32 -20.97
N VAL A 207 6.65 0.81 -20.05
CA VAL A 207 7.16 2.17 -20.08
C VAL A 207 7.97 2.44 -21.35
N ALA A 208 7.67 3.53 -22.05
CA ALA A 208 8.38 3.89 -23.27
C ALA A 208 9.81 4.33 -22.94
N MET A 209 10.79 3.56 -23.41
CA MET A 209 12.21 3.85 -23.24
C MET A 209 12.94 3.75 -24.57
N ARG A 210 13.98 4.57 -24.75
CA ARG A 210 14.89 4.48 -25.90
C ARG A 210 16.30 4.91 -25.48
N PRO A 211 17.35 4.39 -26.16
CA PRO A 211 18.70 4.91 -25.99
C PRO A 211 18.75 6.42 -26.30
N TYR A 212 19.49 7.18 -25.52
CA TYR A 212 19.78 8.60 -25.75
C TYR A 212 21.21 8.78 -26.24
N ASP A 213 22.18 8.17 -25.54
CA ASP A 213 23.57 8.06 -25.92
C ASP A 213 24.14 6.71 -25.41
N GLU A 214 25.47 6.55 -25.39
CA GLU A 214 26.13 5.29 -24.97
C GLU A 214 25.90 4.95 -23.49
N THR A 215 25.64 5.93 -22.64
CA THR A 215 25.53 5.81 -21.18
C THR A 215 24.15 6.15 -20.63
N HIS A 216 23.26 6.72 -21.45
CA HIS A 216 21.95 7.19 -21.01
C HIS A 216 20.80 6.61 -21.82
N ILE A 217 19.66 6.49 -21.17
CA ILE A 217 18.36 6.21 -21.76
C ILE A 217 17.41 7.39 -21.53
N LEU A 218 16.45 7.54 -22.42
CA LEU A 218 15.33 8.46 -22.27
C LEU A 218 14.07 7.65 -22.00
N ALA A 219 13.45 7.85 -20.82
CA ALA A 219 12.17 7.26 -20.47
C ALA A 219 11.05 8.30 -20.52
N ARG A 220 9.87 7.89 -21.00
CA ARG A 220 8.66 8.71 -21.02
C ARG A 220 7.62 8.10 -20.11
N ALA A 221 7.24 8.80 -19.05
CA ALA A 221 6.30 8.32 -18.06
C ALA A 221 5.22 9.36 -17.75
N GLN A 222 4.01 8.89 -17.44
CA GLN A 222 2.95 9.73 -16.91
C GLN A 222 3.00 9.68 -15.38
N VAL A 223 3.06 10.85 -14.73
CA VAL A 223 3.21 10.98 -13.28
C VAL A 223 2.24 12.02 -12.74
N ALA A 224 1.82 11.86 -11.49
CA ALA A 224 1.24 12.93 -10.69
C ALA A 224 2.39 13.74 -10.08
N VAL A 225 2.61 14.96 -10.56
CA VAL A 225 3.68 15.85 -10.06
C VAL A 225 3.36 16.20 -8.61
N SER A 226 4.25 15.82 -7.70
CA SER A 226 4.03 15.92 -6.26
C SER A 226 5.36 15.93 -5.51
N PRO A 227 5.38 16.39 -4.24
CA PRO A 227 6.57 16.32 -3.42
C PRO A 227 7.18 14.91 -3.31
N GLN A 228 6.36 13.85 -3.38
CA GLN A 228 6.83 12.46 -3.36
C GLN A 228 7.49 12.05 -4.66
N PHE A 229 6.99 12.52 -5.79
CA PHE A 229 7.66 12.33 -7.08
C PHE A 229 9.04 12.98 -7.07
N PHE A 230 9.14 14.22 -6.62
CA PHE A 230 10.43 14.90 -6.48
C PHE A 230 11.34 14.24 -5.43
N GLY A 231 10.77 13.77 -4.32
CA GLY A 231 11.51 12.98 -3.32
C GLY A 231 12.09 11.69 -3.88
N TRP A 232 11.34 10.99 -4.75
CA TRP A 232 11.81 9.81 -5.44
C TRP A 232 12.95 10.13 -6.40
N LEU A 233 12.82 11.19 -7.20
CA LEU A 233 13.90 11.66 -8.09
C LEU A 233 15.16 12.01 -7.29
N ALA A 234 15.02 12.80 -6.22
CA ALA A 234 16.13 13.18 -5.36
C ALA A 234 16.86 11.96 -4.74
N GLY A 235 16.09 10.91 -4.38
CA GLY A 235 16.65 9.65 -3.88
C GLY A 235 17.52 8.89 -4.88
N LEU A 236 17.36 9.15 -6.18
CA LEU A 236 18.18 8.57 -7.26
C LEU A 236 19.36 9.49 -7.64
N SER A 237 19.52 10.61 -6.98
CA SER A 237 20.63 11.54 -7.13
C SER A 237 20.83 12.00 -8.60
N THR A 238 22.07 12.03 -9.08
CA THR A 238 22.43 12.46 -10.44
C THR A 238 22.12 11.45 -11.54
N HIS A 239 21.75 10.21 -11.15
CA HIS A 239 21.49 9.13 -12.10
C HIS A 239 20.20 9.29 -12.90
N ILE A 240 19.33 10.19 -12.49
CA ILE A 240 18.07 10.49 -13.14
C ILE A 240 17.74 11.98 -13.03
N ARG A 241 17.21 12.57 -14.09
CA ARG A 241 16.71 13.94 -14.07
C ARG A 241 15.53 14.11 -15.01
N VAL A 242 14.61 15.00 -14.65
CA VAL A 242 13.54 15.44 -15.53
C VAL A 242 14.13 16.42 -16.54
N ILE A 243 13.83 16.20 -17.83
CA ILE A 243 14.26 17.11 -18.90
C ILE A 243 13.07 17.73 -19.66
N SER A 244 11.85 17.31 -19.38
CA SER A 244 10.63 17.84 -19.98
C SER A 244 9.42 17.40 -19.13
N PRO A 245 8.34 18.24 -19.05
CA PRO A 245 8.23 19.61 -19.57
C PRO A 245 8.96 20.63 -18.69
N ASP A 246 9.21 21.82 -19.23
CA ASP A 246 9.90 22.91 -18.53
C ASP A 246 9.21 23.30 -17.20
N SER A 247 7.86 23.21 -17.14
CA SER A 247 7.11 23.48 -15.92
C SER A 247 7.55 22.56 -14.76
N VAL A 248 7.76 21.28 -15.02
CA VAL A 248 8.20 20.30 -14.01
C VAL A 248 9.68 20.44 -13.72
N VAL A 249 10.51 20.75 -14.74
CA VAL A 249 11.95 21.00 -14.58
C VAL A 249 12.21 22.19 -13.68
N ASN A 250 11.40 23.26 -13.81
CA ASN A 250 11.56 24.49 -13.01
C ASN A 250 10.99 24.35 -11.59
N GLU A 251 10.06 23.41 -11.37
CA GLU A 251 9.49 23.12 -10.04
C GLU A 251 10.40 22.22 -9.20
N TYR A 252 11.20 21.35 -9.86
CA TYR A 252 12.17 20.45 -9.23
C TYR A 252 13.46 21.18 -8.83
#